data_36e6946c790e3e270de13e3c590398b3
#
_entry.id   36e6946c790e3e270de13e3c590398b3
#
_cell.length_a   1.000
_cell.length_b   1.000
_cell.length_c   1.000
_cell.angle_alpha   90.00
_cell.angle_beta   90.00
_cell.angle_gamma   90.00
#
_symmetry.space_group_name_H-M   'P 1'
#
loop_
_entity.id
_entity.type
_entity.pdbx_description
1 polymer ?
#
loop_
_entity_poly.entity_id
_entity_poly.type
_entity_poly.pdbx_seq_one_letter_code
_entity_poly.pdbx_strand_id
1 'polypeptide(L)'
;MPGREHRGVAGKSSGGYGAMVVPMLRPDAFGALASHAGDALFEYCYLPEFPSIARRLRDDFGGSFDELLSTMREAPSFDWGRFGDAFSMYAYACAYTPDPDRPGKPLLPFDPATGRLNEEIWQRWLALDPVRMAEPYADALRSMRRIYLDAGRQDEFFLDLGAQAFSDELTRLDIAHTLELFDGKHGGISYRYPGAIRQLVLSLREP
;
A
#
# COMPACT_ATOMS: atom_id res chain seq x y z
N MET A 1 8.27 10.11 -26.16
CA MET A 1 7.14 9.74 -25.26
C MET A 1 6.54 11.02 -24.71
N PRO A 2 5.23 11.10 -24.46
CA PRO A 2 4.66 12.29 -23.81
C PRO A 2 5.36 12.52 -22.46
N GLY A 3 5.51 13.77 -22.06
CA GLY A 3 6.09 14.14 -20.77
C GLY A 3 5.21 13.73 -19.58
N ARG A 4 5.70 13.96 -18.35
CA ARG A 4 4.96 13.64 -17.11
C ARG A 4 3.58 14.30 -17.05
N GLU A 5 3.46 15.49 -17.65
CA GLU A 5 2.25 16.31 -17.71
C GLU A 5 1.08 15.62 -18.44
N HIS A 6 1.34 14.52 -19.15
CA HIS A 6 0.35 13.71 -19.85
C HIS A 6 0.20 12.29 -19.28
N ARG A 7 0.87 12.00 -18.15
CA ARG A 7 0.85 10.68 -17.53
C ARG A 7 0.28 10.73 -16.12
N GLY A 8 -0.78 9.96 -15.89
CA GLY A 8 -1.35 9.71 -14.56
C GLY A 8 -1.11 8.28 -14.13
N VAL A 9 -1.10 8.03 -12.83
CA VAL A 9 -1.07 6.71 -12.22
C VAL A 9 -2.29 6.53 -11.33
N ALA A 10 -2.89 5.34 -11.36
CA ALA A 10 -4.01 5.00 -10.48
C ALA A 10 -3.84 3.56 -10.00
N GLY A 11 -4.29 3.28 -8.79
CA GLY A 11 -4.25 1.94 -8.23
C GLY A 11 -5.15 1.78 -7.01
N LYS A 12 -5.38 0.51 -6.63
CA LYS A 12 -6.18 0.13 -5.47
C LYS A 12 -5.37 -0.74 -4.52
N SER A 13 -5.59 -0.61 -3.19
CA SER A 13 -4.89 -1.42 -2.19
C SER A 13 -3.37 -1.22 -2.31
N SER A 14 -2.56 -2.26 -2.38
CA SER A 14 -1.11 -2.15 -2.65
C SER A 14 -0.79 -1.42 -3.97
N GLY A 15 -1.68 -1.47 -4.98
CA GLY A 15 -1.59 -0.63 -6.18
C GLY A 15 -1.87 0.85 -5.88
N GLY A 16 -2.75 1.14 -4.91
CA GLY A 16 -3.00 2.48 -4.40
C GLY A 16 -1.80 3.04 -3.62
N TYR A 17 -1.15 2.21 -2.83
CA TYR A 17 0.16 2.51 -2.25
C TYR A 17 1.17 2.90 -3.34
N GLY A 18 1.34 2.05 -4.36
CA GLY A 18 2.22 2.36 -5.48
C GLY A 18 1.86 3.66 -6.20
N ALA A 19 0.57 3.96 -6.34
CA ALA A 19 0.10 5.21 -6.95
C ALA A 19 0.48 6.45 -6.12
N MET A 20 0.59 6.35 -4.80
CA MET A 20 1.09 7.43 -3.92
C MET A 20 2.62 7.53 -3.95
N VAL A 21 3.32 6.40 -3.79
CA VAL A 21 4.77 6.38 -3.55
C VAL A 21 5.60 6.56 -4.83
N VAL A 22 5.20 5.93 -5.94
CA VAL A 22 5.99 6.02 -7.17
C VAL A 22 6.14 7.46 -7.68
N PRO A 23 5.10 8.34 -7.67
CA PRO A 23 5.28 9.75 -8.02
C PRO A 23 6.18 10.53 -7.05
N MET A 24 6.22 10.17 -5.78
CA MET A 24 7.16 10.77 -4.82
C MET A 24 8.60 10.44 -5.21
N LEU A 25 8.90 9.19 -5.50
CA LEU A 25 10.23 8.69 -5.85
C LEU A 25 10.65 9.06 -7.28
N ARG A 26 9.69 9.20 -8.18
CA ARG A 26 9.89 9.49 -9.60
C ARG A 26 8.98 10.64 -10.06
N PRO A 27 9.24 11.86 -9.56
CA PRO A 27 8.45 13.04 -9.91
C PRO A 27 8.53 13.42 -11.40
N ASP A 28 9.52 12.88 -12.12
CA ASP A 28 9.65 12.99 -13.57
C ASP A 28 8.72 12.08 -14.37
N ALA A 29 8.11 11.08 -13.72
CA ALA A 29 7.34 10.04 -14.41
C ALA A 29 5.86 10.39 -14.55
N PHE A 30 5.23 10.98 -13.54
CA PHE A 30 3.79 11.20 -13.48
C PHE A 30 3.43 12.63 -13.06
N GLY A 31 2.36 13.17 -13.64
CA GLY A 31 1.81 14.49 -13.32
C GLY A 31 0.52 14.45 -12.50
N ALA A 32 -0.10 13.28 -12.32
CA ALA A 32 -1.31 13.11 -11.51
C ALA A 32 -1.37 11.70 -10.93
N LEU A 33 -2.04 11.55 -9.79
CA LEU A 33 -2.24 10.27 -9.13
C LEU A 33 -3.67 10.09 -8.60
N ALA A 34 -4.14 8.83 -8.56
CA ALA A 34 -5.34 8.42 -7.84
C ALA A 34 -5.07 7.15 -7.03
N SER A 35 -5.36 7.19 -5.74
CA SER A 35 -5.25 6.06 -4.83
C SER A 35 -6.63 5.66 -4.30
N HIS A 36 -7.02 4.43 -4.56
CA HIS A 36 -8.24 3.82 -4.07
C HIS A 36 -7.91 2.86 -2.93
N ALA A 37 -8.28 3.20 -1.70
CA ALA A 37 -7.96 2.41 -0.51
C ALA A 37 -6.50 1.92 -0.56
N GLY A 38 -5.55 2.84 -0.76
CA GLY A 38 -4.12 2.53 -0.80
C GLY A 38 -3.55 2.34 0.59
N ASP A 39 -2.60 1.39 0.71
CA ASP A 39 -1.98 1.08 1.99
C ASP A 39 -1.23 2.32 2.52
N ALA A 40 -1.61 2.80 3.70
CA ALA A 40 -1.03 3.96 4.38
C ALA A 40 -1.33 3.87 5.88
N LEU A 41 -0.59 4.57 6.71
CA LEU A 41 -0.64 4.48 8.16
C LEU A 41 -0.39 3.03 8.61
N PHE A 42 0.83 2.56 8.39
CA PHE A 42 1.22 1.15 8.51
C PHE A 42 0.99 0.55 9.90
N GLU A 43 0.92 1.37 10.93
CA GLU A 43 0.52 0.96 12.27
C GLU A 43 -0.93 0.45 12.34
N TYR A 44 -1.77 0.85 11.37
CA TYR A 44 -3.18 0.44 11.35
C TYR A 44 -3.42 -0.68 10.35
N CYS A 45 -2.80 -0.63 9.17
CA CYS A 45 -3.07 -1.63 8.13
C CYS A 45 -2.17 -2.88 8.21
N TYR A 46 -0.98 -2.81 8.82
CA TYR A 46 -0.08 -3.98 8.87
C TYR A 46 0.21 -4.49 10.28
N LEU A 47 0.49 -3.60 11.24
CA LEU A 47 0.89 -4.02 12.58
C LEU A 47 -0.13 -4.94 13.28
N PRO A 48 -1.46 -4.71 13.17
CA PRO A 48 -2.45 -5.57 13.79
C PRO A 48 -2.51 -6.99 13.20
N GLU A 49 -1.98 -7.18 11.99
CA GLU A 49 -2.00 -8.48 11.32
C GLU A 49 -0.88 -9.43 11.81
N PHE A 50 0.24 -8.90 12.32
CA PHE A 50 1.41 -9.71 12.67
C PHE A 50 1.10 -10.87 13.63
N PRO A 51 0.33 -10.69 14.73
CA PRO A 51 -0.03 -11.80 15.61
C PRO A 51 -0.91 -12.86 14.93
N SER A 52 -1.82 -12.46 14.05
CA SER A 52 -2.68 -13.41 13.32
C SER A 52 -1.91 -14.21 12.29
N ILE A 53 -0.98 -13.58 11.59
CA ILE A 53 -0.09 -14.25 10.63
C ILE A 53 0.87 -15.21 11.33
N ALA A 54 1.49 -14.82 12.46
CA ALA A 54 2.35 -15.71 13.25
C ALA A 54 1.58 -16.95 13.72
N ARG A 55 0.34 -16.76 14.18
CA ARG A 55 -0.53 -17.89 14.58
C ARG A 55 -0.83 -18.81 13.40
N ARG A 56 -1.21 -18.26 12.24
CA ARG A 56 -1.49 -19.04 11.04
C ARG A 56 -0.25 -19.81 10.57
N LEU A 57 0.91 -19.17 10.54
CA LEU A 57 2.16 -19.85 10.19
C LEU A 57 2.44 -21.03 11.13
N ARG A 58 2.30 -20.82 12.44
CA ARG A 58 2.51 -21.86 13.45
C ARG A 58 1.55 -23.03 13.27
N ASP A 59 0.26 -22.76 13.09
CA ASP A 59 -0.80 -23.77 13.13
C ASP A 59 -0.90 -24.55 11.79
N ASP A 60 -0.66 -23.87 10.66
CA ASP A 60 -0.92 -24.43 9.32
C ASP A 60 0.36 -24.71 8.51
N PHE A 61 1.51 -24.08 8.86
CA PHE A 61 2.72 -24.08 8.03
C PHE A 61 4.01 -24.23 8.85
N GLY A 62 3.98 -24.98 9.95
CA GLY A 62 5.16 -25.32 10.74
C GLY A 62 5.96 -24.10 11.28
N GLY A 63 5.33 -22.93 11.38
CA GLY A 63 5.95 -21.71 11.86
C GLY A 63 6.84 -20.98 10.83
N SER A 64 6.69 -21.28 9.53
CA SER A 64 7.65 -20.85 8.52
C SER A 64 6.97 -20.41 7.21
N PHE A 65 7.43 -19.30 6.63
CA PHE A 65 7.07 -18.89 5.27
C PHE A 65 7.63 -19.85 4.20
N ASP A 66 8.73 -20.55 4.46
CA ASP A 66 9.26 -21.54 3.51
C ASP A 66 8.28 -22.70 3.35
N GLU A 67 7.67 -23.15 4.45
CA GLU A 67 6.65 -24.20 4.43
C GLU A 67 5.35 -23.74 3.78
N LEU A 68 4.92 -22.51 4.04
CA LEU A 68 3.81 -21.89 3.33
C LEU A 68 4.03 -21.94 1.81
N LEU A 69 5.19 -21.48 1.34
CA LEU A 69 5.52 -21.43 -0.08
C LEU A 69 5.64 -22.82 -0.71
N SER A 70 6.18 -23.81 0.03
CA SER A 70 6.23 -25.20 -0.41
C SER A 70 4.83 -25.77 -0.57
N THR A 71 3.99 -25.62 0.46
CA THR A 71 2.59 -26.07 0.44
C THR A 71 1.79 -25.42 -0.70
N MET A 72 2.01 -24.13 -0.95
CA MET A 72 1.37 -23.44 -2.07
C MET A 72 1.77 -23.99 -3.44
N ARG A 73 3.05 -24.35 -3.63
CA ARG A 73 3.54 -24.92 -4.92
C ARG A 73 2.97 -26.30 -5.19
N GLU A 74 2.72 -27.07 -4.14
CA GLU A 74 2.17 -28.43 -4.22
C GLU A 74 0.64 -28.43 -4.32
N ALA A 75 -0.02 -27.32 -4.01
CA ALA A 75 -1.46 -27.21 -4.07
C ALA A 75 -1.95 -27.20 -5.55
N PRO A 76 -3.07 -27.88 -5.85
CA PRO A 76 -3.62 -27.94 -7.22
C PRO A 76 -4.13 -26.58 -7.72
N SER A 77 -4.42 -25.65 -6.81
CA SER A 77 -4.83 -24.28 -7.10
C SER A 77 -4.55 -23.37 -5.90
N PHE A 78 -4.42 -22.06 -6.15
CA PHE A 78 -4.29 -21.09 -5.08
C PHE A 78 -5.65 -20.86 -4.38
N ASP A 79 -5.68 -21.08 -3.08
CA ASP A 79 -6.83 -20.84 -2.21
C ASP A 79 -6.59 -19.60 -1.35
N TRP A 80 -7.32 -18.51 -1.64
CA TRP A 80 -7.21 -17.25 -0.91
C TRP A 80 -7.55 -17.38 0.58
N GLY A 81 -8.54 -18.20 0.93
CA GLY A 81 -8.91 -18.42 2.32
C GLY A 81 -7.82 -19.13 3.14
N ARG A 82 -7.05 -19.99 2.47
CA ARG A 82 -5.97 -20.75 3.09
C ARG A 82 -4.64 -20.01 3.11
N PHE A 83 -4.28 -19.34 2.01
CA PHE A 83 -2.93 -18.82 1.81
C PHE A 83 -2.86 -17.29 1.83
N GLY A 84 -3.97 -16.61 1.48
CA GLY A 84 -3.99 -15.21 1.05
C GLY A 84 -3.30 -14.26 2.01
N ASP A 85 -3.69 -14.25 3.28
CA ASP A 85 -3.18 -13.28 4.26
C ASP A 85 -1.67 -13.49 4.51
N ALA A 86 -1.25 -14.74 4.76
CA ALA A 86 0.14 -15.05 5.01
C ALA A 86 1.02 -14.81 3.77
N PHE A 87 0.51 -15.13 2.57
CA PHE A 87 1.21 -14.88 1.32
C PHE A 87 1.33 -13.37 1.02
N SER A 88 0.28 -12.60 1.28
CA SER A 88 0.31 -11.14 1.14
C SER A 88 1.35 -10.52 2.06
N MET A 89 1.39 -10.94 3.32
CA MET A 89 2.40 -10.49 4.28
C MET A 89 3.82 -10.82 3.83
N TYR A 90 4.04 -12.03 3.29
CA TYR A 90 5.33 -12.40 2.70
C TYR A 90 5.70 -11.51 1.52
N ALA A 91 4.75 -11.22 0.64
CA ALA A 91 4.97 -10.36 -0.53
C ALA A 91 5.30 -8.90 -0.12
N TYR A 92 4.60 -8.36 0.90
CA TYR A 92 4.93 -7.05 1.45
C TYR A 92 6.34 -7.00 2.04
N ALA A 93 6.72 -8.02 2.79
CA ALA A 93 8.07 -8.11 3.35
C ALA A 93 9.14 -8.20 2.26
N CYS A 94 8.88 -8.95 1.18
CA CYS A 94 9.77 -8.98 0.01
C CYS A 94 9.90 -7.63 -0.69
N ALA A 95 8.82 -6.83 -0.70
CA ALA A 95 8.83 -5.50 -1.32
C ALA A 95 9.52 -4.45 -0.44
N TYR A 96 9.29 -4.48 0.88
CA TYR A 96 9.74 -3.42 1.78
C TYR A 96 11.13 -3.69 2.38
N THR A 97 11.43 -4.94 2.69
CA THR A 97 12.69 -5.34 3.32
C THR A 97 13.26 -6.64 2.73
N PRO A 98 13.57 -6.65 1.40
CA PRO A 98 14.26 -7.79 0.81
C PRO A 98 15.60 -8.01 1.53
N ASP A 99 15.97 -9.29 1.75
CA ASP A 99 17.27 -9.65 2.29
C ASP A 99 18.29 -9.67 1.14
N PRO A 100 19.30 -8.78 1.13
CA PRO A 100 20.27 -8.71 0.03
C PRO A 100 21.15 -9.97 -0.06
N ASP A 101 21.34 -10.66 1.07
CA ASP A 101 22.21 -11.85 1.15
C ASP A 101 21.45 -13.14 0.82
N ARG A 102 20.12 -13.11 0.83
CA ARG A 102 19.24 -14.24 0.58
C ARG A 102 18.13 -13.89 -0.40
N PRO A 103 18.39 -13.87 -1.71
CA PRO A 103 17.37 -13.55 -2.71
C PRO A 103 16.10 -14.38 -2.56
N GLY A 104 14.95 -13.70 -2.56
CA GLY A 104 13.64 -14.33 -2.35
C GLY A 104 13.28 -14.61 -0.90
N LYS A 105 14.11 -14.18 0.07
CA LYS A 105 13.78 -14.21 1.50
C LYS A 105 13.76 -12.77 2.04
N PRO A 106 12.66 -12.31 2.66
CA PRO A 106 12.60 -11.01 3.26
C PRO A 106 13.12 -11.03 4.69
N LEU A 107 13.55 -9.85 5.17
CA LEU A 107 13.64 -9.56 6.59
C LEU A 107 12.24 -9.23 7.11
N LEU A 108 11.81 -9.91 8.17
CA LEU A 108 10.45 -9.78 8.67
C LEU A 108 10.35 -8.72 9.78
N PRO A 109 9.30 -7.88 9.79
CA PRO A 109 9.05 -6.90 10.86
C PRO A 109 8.54 -7.56 12.15
N PHE A 110 8.39 -8.88 12.18
CA PHE A 110 8.00 -9.66 13.35
C PHE A 110 8.65 -11.05 13.33
N ASP A 111 8.74 -11.65 14.49
CA ASP A 111 9.14 -13.05 14.64
C ASP A 111 7.97 -13.98 14.26
N PRO A 112 8.09 -14.84 13.23
CA PRO A 112 6.99 -15.66 12.74
C PRO A 112 6.51 -16.72 13.74
N ALA A 113 7.33 -17.12 14.73
CA ALA A 113 6.95 -18.10 15.72
C ALA A 113 6.17 -17.46 16.89
N THR A 114 6.48 -16.21 17.24
CA THR A 114 5.94 -15.55 18.44
C THR A 114 5.04 -14.36 18.16
N GLY A 115 5.09 -13.79 16.94
CA GLY A 115 4.41 -12.55 16.57
C GLY A 115 5.07 -11.29 17.17
N ARG A 116 6.19 -11.41 17.88
CA ARG A 116 6.87 -10.26 18.49
C ARG A 116 7.45 -9.35 17.41
N LEU A 117 7.23 -8.05 17.59
CA LEU A 117 7.76 -7.02 16.71
C LEU A 117 9.30 -7.06 16.66
N ASN A 118 9.84 -7.02 15.45
CA ASN A 118 11.24 -6.69 15.19
C ASN A 118 11.31 -5.19 14.90
N GLU A 119 11.64 -4.42 15.93
CA GLU A 119 11.59 -2.97 15.88
C GLU A 119 12.49 -2.39 14.77
N GLU A 120 13.69 -2.93 14.58
CA GLU A 120 14.61 -2.45 13.54
C GLU A 120 14.00 -2.57 12.14
N ILE A 121 13.43 -3.74 11.81
CA ILE A 121 12.81 -3.98 10.51
C ILE A 121 11.50 -3.19 10.38
N TRP A 122 10.75 -3.07 11.47
CA TRP A 122 9.52 -2.27 11.49
C TRP A 122 9.79 -0.79 11.19
N GLN A 123 10.85 -0.19 11.75
CA GLN A 123 11.23 1.19 11.43
C GLN A 123 11.59 1.37 9.96
N ARG A 124 12.16 0.35 9.31
CA ARG A 124 12.42 0.37 7.87
C ARG A 124 11.12 0.34 7.06
N TRP A 125 10.09 -0.39 7.51
CA TRP A 125 8.75 -0.35 6.91
C TRP A 125 8.13 1.04 7.07
N LEU A 126 8.13 1.58 8.28
CA LEU A 126 7.55 2.90 8.57
C LEU A 126 8.19 4.02 7.73
N ALA A 127 9.46 3.89 7.37
CA ALA A 127 10.12 4.85 6.47
C ALA A 127 9.54 4.82 5.03
N LEU A 128 8.79 3.77 4.67
CA LEU A 128 8.12 3.61 3.37
C LEU A 128 6.63 3.92 3.44
N ASP A 129 6.10 4.26 4.62
CA ASP A 129 4.70 4.65 4.79
C ASP A 129 4.42 5.99 4.08
N PRO A 130 3.44 6.06 3.17
CA PRO A 130 3.10 7.29 2.45
C PRO A 130 2.86 8.50 3.35
N VAL A 131 2.27 8.30 4.54
CA VAL A 131 2.03 9.37 5.51
C VAL A 131 3.36 9.99 5.97
N ARG A 132 4.37 9.17 6.27
CA ARG A 132 5.71 9.63 6.68
C ARG A 132 6.54 10.13 5.51
N MET A 133 6.30 9.59 4.32
CA MET A 133 6.99 10.04 3.10
C MET A 133 6.50 11.40 2.60
N ALA A 134 5.30 11.84 2.97
CA ALA A 134 4.72 13.06 2.42
C ALA A 134 5.61 14.30 2.64
N GLU A 135 6.15 14.49 3.85
CA GLU A 135 6.98 15.66 4.17
C GLU A 135 8.32 15.65 3.42
N PRO A 136 9.15 14.59 3.44
CA PRO A 136 10.38 14.52 2.66
C PRO A 136 10.19 14.70 1.16
N TYR A 137 9.01 14.32 0.62
CA TYR A 137 8.70 14.38 -0.80
C TYR A 137 7.64 15.45 -1.15
N ALA A 138 7.48 16.46 -0.28
CA ALA A 138 6.45 17.49 -0.45
C ALA A 138 6.54 18.23 -1.80
N ASP A 139 7.75 18.50 -2.30
CA ASP A 139 7.92 19.20 -3.59
C ASP A 139 7.47 18.32 -4.76
N ALA A 140 7.71 17.01 -4.71
CA ALA A 140 7.19 16.07 -5.70
C ALA A 140 5.65 16.08 -5.70
N LEU A 141 5.04 16.01 -4.52
CA LEU A 141 3.58 16.03 -4.36
C LEU A 141 2.96 17.37 -4.78
N ARG A 142 3.55 18.52 -4.42
CA ARG A 142 3.10 19.85 -4.89
C ARG A 142 3.16 20.00 -6.40
N SER A 143 4.06 19.29 -7.06
CA SER A 143 4.20 19.32 -8.51
C SER A 143 3.11 18.54 -9.25
N MET A 144 2.26 17.78 -8.54
CA MET A 144 1.15 17.02 -9.13
C MET A 144 0.01 17.97 -9.53
N ARG A 145 -0.52 17.81 -10.73
CA ARG A 145 -1.71 18.50 -11.22
C ARG A 145 -2.99 18.03 -10.54
N ARG A 146 -2.99 16.75 -10.10
CA ARG A 146 -4.12 16.16 -9.38
C ARG A 146 -3.63 15.06 -8.44
N ILE A 147 -4.08 15.14 -7.19
CA ILE A 147 -4.01 14.06 -6.21
C ILE A 147 -5.45 13.73 -5.82
N TYR A 148 -5.87 12.49 -6.06
CA TYR A 148 -7.18 11.98 -5.71
C TYR A 148 -7.04 10.75 -4.82
N LEU A 149 -7.74 10.76 -3.69
CA LEU A 149 -7.75 9.69 -2.70
C LEU A 149 -9.20 9.29 -2.43
N ASP A 150 -9.49 8.01 -2.34
CA ASP A 150 -10.74 7.55 -1.78
C ASP A 150 -10.59 6.22 -1.03
N ALA A 151 -11.50 5.99 -0.07
CA ALA A 151 -11.61 4.73 0.68
C ALA A 151 -13.02 4.54 1.22
N GLY A 152 -13.42 3.28 1.40
CA GLY A 152 -14.68 2.93 2.06
C GLY A 152 -14.57 3.08 3.57
N ARG A 153 -15.54 3.74 4.24
CA ARG A 153 -15.58 3.95 5.71
C ARG A 153 -15.66 2.68 6.55
N GLN A 154 -15.85 1.53 5.90
CA GLN A 154 -15.95 0.21 6.53
C GLN A 154 -14.87 -0.72 5.96
N ASP A 155 -13.75 -0.14 5.50
CA ASP A 155 -12.60 -0.89 4.99
C ASP A 155 -12.03 -1.79 6.11
N GLU A 156 -11.96 -3.08 5.85
CA GLU A 156 -11.56 -4.09 6.82
C GLU A 156 -10.06 -4.02 7.19
N PHE A 157 -9.28 -3.28 6.40
CA PHE A 157 -7.85 -3.06 6.62
C PHE A 157 -7.55 -1.65 7.16
N PHE A 158 -8.58 -0.91 7.58
CA PHE A 158 -8.47 0.46 8.11
C PHE A 158 -7.84 1.46 7.11
N LEU A 159 -8.00 1.23 5.81
CA LEU A 159 -7.41 2.08 4.78
C LEU A 159 -8.14 3.41 4.60
N ASP A 160 -9.35 3.55 5.12
CA ASP A 160 -10.04 4.83 5.28
C ASP A 160 -9.30 5.74 6.28
N LEU A 161 -8.82 5.17 7.40
CA LEU A 161 -8.02 5.90 8.37
C LEU A 161 -6.65 6.26 7.80
N GLY A 162 -6.03 5.37 7.03
CA GLY A 162 -4.79 5.64 6.32
C GLY A 162 -4.94 6.75 5.27
N ALA A 163 -6.01 6.71 4.48
CA ALA A 163 -6.33 7.75 3.49
C ALA A 163 -6.58 9.11 4.15
N GLN A 164 -7.28 9.13 5.31
CA GLN A 164 -7.49 10.34 6.10
C GLN A 164 -6.16 10.88 6.63
N ALA A 165 -5.32 10.04 7.24
CA ALA A 165 -4.02 10.46 7.77
C ALA A 165 -3.10 11.04 6.69
N PHE A 166 -3.07 10.43 5.50
CA PHE A 166 -2.33 10.98 4.37
C PHE A 166 -2.90 12.31 3.88
N SER A 167 -4.23 12.44 3.81
CA SER A 167 -4.91 13.71 3.47
C SER A 167 -4.62 14.81 4.48
N ASP A 168 -4.62 14.50 5.78
CA ASP A 168 -4.30 15.46 6.83
C ASP A 168 -2.86 15.97 6.69
N GLU A 169 -1.93 15.08 6.35
CA GLU A 169 -0.53 15.43 6.12
C GLU A 169 -0.37 16.29 4.87
N LEU A 170 -1.07 15.99 3.77
CA LEU A 170 -1.10 16.83 2.58
C LEU A 170 -1.66 18.22 2.88
N THR A 171 -2.72 18.30 3.72
CA THR A 171 -3.29 19.57 4.19
C THR A 171 -2.27 20.37 5.00
N ARG A 172 -1.58 19.73 5.95
CA ARG A 172 -0.53 20.35 6.76
C ARG A 172 0.60 20.95 5.90
N LEU A 173 0.91 20.28 4.79
CA LEU A 173 1.95 20.69 3.85
C LEU A 173 1.47 21.68 2.76
N ASP A 174 0.22 22.14 2.83
CA ASP A 174 -0.43 23.01 1.82
C ASP A 174 -0.36 22.41 0.40
N ILE A 175 -0.67 21.10 0.29
CA ILE A 175 -0.69 20.37 -0.97
C ILE A 175 -2.14 20.13 -1.41
N ALA A 176 -2.52 20.67 -2.57
CA ALA A 176 -3.86 20.53 -3.12
C ALA A 176 -4.19 19.06 -3.45
N HIS A 177 -5.28 18.53 -2.89
CA HIS A 177 -5.74 17.18 -3.10
C HIS A 177 -7.27 17.07 -2.92
N THR A 178 -7.79 15.88 -3.18
CA THR A 178 -9.18 15.52 -2.90
C THR A 178 -9.19 14.19 -2.15
N LEU A 179 -9.93 14.13 -1.05
CA LEU A 179 -10.27 12.90 -0.33
C LEU A 179 -11.78 12.67 -0.40
N GLU A 180 -12.21 11.47 -0.78
CA GLU A 180 -13.60 11.02 -0.74
C GLU A 180 -13.74 9.75 0.09
N LEU A 181 -14.23 9.87 1.32
CA LEU A 181 -14.63 8.71 2.14
C LEU A 181 -16.10 8.39 1.87
N PHE A 182 -16.39 7.20 1.38
CA PHE A 182 -17.72 6.75 0.96
C PHE A 182 -18.23 5.56 1.81
N ASP A 183 -19.54 5.33 1.79
CA ASP A 183 -20.13 4.15 2.43
C ASP A 183 -19.76 2.90 1.62
N GLY A 184 -18.91 2.05 2.19
CA GLY A 184 -18.42 0.85 1.52
C GLY A 184 -17.25 0.22 2.27
N LYS A 185 -16.86 -0.95 1.77
CA LYS A 185 -15.76 -1.78 2.27
C LYS A 185 -14.55 -1.72 1.34
N HIS A 186 -13.53 -2.53 1.63
CA HIS A 186 -12.36 -2.67 0.76
C HIS A 186 -12.70 -3.25 -0.62
N GLY A 187 -13.60 -4.22 -0.65
CA GLY A 187 -14.06 -4.87 -1.89
C GLY A 187 -15.17 -4.11 -2.62
N GLY A 188 -15.41 -4.47 -3.91
CA GLY A 188 -16.56 -3.98 -4.68
C GLY A 188 -16.52 -2.52 -5.13
N ILE A 189 -15.37 -1.86 -5.06
CA ILE A 189 -15.23 -0.40 -5.30
C ILE A 189 -14.88 -0.01 -6.74
N SER A 190 -14.89 -0.94 -7.69
CA SER A 190 -14.51 -0.67 -9.09
C SER A 190 -15.35 0.40 -9.78
N TYR A 191 -16.58 0.64 -9.32
CA TYR A 191 -17.43 1.72 -9.80
C TYR A 191 -16.85 3.13 -9.56
N ARG A 192 -15.87 3.27 -8.67
CA ARG A 192 -15.18 4.53 -8.36
C ARG A 192 -14.14 4.90 -9.40
N TYR A 193 -13.52 3.90 -10.04
CA TYR A 193 -12.38 4.12 -10.95
C TYR A 193 -12.69 5.04 -12.13
N PRO A 194 -13.84 4.93 -12.85
CA PRO A 194 -14.12 5.82 -13.97
C PRO A 194 -14.15 7.30 -13.58
N GLY A 195 -14.68 7.62 -12.39
CA GLY A 195 -14.73 8.98 -11.86
C GLY A 195 -13.33 9.55 -11.58
N ALA A 196 -12.50 8.78 -10.89
CA ALA A 196 -11.11 9.15 -10.58
C ALA A 196 -10.28 9.32 -11.87
N ILE A 197 -10.33 8.33 -12.78
CA ILE A 197 -9.60 8.39 -14.06
C ILE A 197 -10.04 9.63 -14.86
N ARG A 198 -11.34 9.94 -14.90
CA ARG A 198 -11.83 11.16 -15.55
C ARG A 198 -11.19 12.42 -14.96
N GLN A 199 -11.08 12.51 -13.62
CA GLN A 199 -10.44 13.65 -12.96
C GLN A 199 -8.97 13.77 -13.35
N LEU A 200 -8.21 12.66 -13.37
CA LEU A 200 -6.82 12.65 -13.81
C LEU A 200 -6.68 13.11 -15.27
N VAL A 201 -7.49 12.54 -16.17
CA VAL A 201 -7.43 12.88 -17.60
C VAL A 201 -7.74 14.35 -17.84
N LEU A 202 -8.71 14.92 -17.14
CA LEU A 202 -9.04 16.36 -17.28
C LEU A 202 -7.89 17.23 -16.79
N SER A 203 -7.31 16.95 -15.63
CA SER A 203 -6.18 17.72 -15.08
C SER A 203 -4.90 17.64 -15.95
N LEU A 204 -4.71 16.53 -16.68
CA LEU A 204 -3.56 16.33 -17.56
C LEU A 204 -3.75 16.95 -18.96
N ARG A 205 -4.96 17.40 -19.31
CA ARG A 205 -5.26 18.09 -20.56
C ARG A 205 -5.11 19.61 -20.48
N GLU A 206 -5.11 20.15 -19.27
CA GLU A 206 -4.91 21.60 -19.06
C GLU A 206 -3.45 21.96 -19.41
N PRO A 207 -3.23 23.06 -20.12
CA PRO A 207 -1.89 23.51 -20.52
C PRO A 207 -1.01 23.94 -19.35
#